data_01f2fa0e1a156b2420d2232f0623c48c
#
_entry.id   01f2fa0e1a156b2420d2232f0623c48c
#
_cell.length_a   1.000
_cell.length_b   1.000
_cell.length_c   1.000
_cell.angle_alpha   90.00
_cell.angle_beta   90.00
_cell.angle_gamma   90.00
#
_symmetry.space_group_name_H-M   'P 1'
#
loop_
_entity.id
_entity.type
_entity.pdbx_description
1 polymer ?
#
loop_
_entity_poly.entity_id
_entity_poly.type
_entity_poly.pdbx_seq_one_letter_code
_entity_poly.pdbx_strand_id
1 'polypeptide(L)'
;RQRQMCIRDSALAVCDELAMLEHALYSVISPRGFASILWKDPSREKEAADLMKITADDLYNFGVCDKIISESVGGAHTDPAQTADNISEYLISAVERLSMIDIPTLLDNRYKKFRKIGMFSE
;
A
#
# COMPACT_ATOMS: atom_id res chain seq x y z
N ARG A 1 -14.87 8.35 -13.96
CA ARG A 1 -13.50 7.78 -13.83
C ARG A 1 -12.98 7.81 -12.38
N GLN A 2 -13.16 8.90 -11.61
CA GLN A 2 -12.71 9.00 -10.21
C GLN A 2 -13.34 7.95 -9.27
N ARG A 3 -14.65 7.68 -9.39
CA ARG A 3 -15.31 6.64 -8.57
C ARG A 3 -14.74 5.24 -8.78
N GLN A 4 -14.36 4.88 -10.02
CA GLN A 4 -13.77 3.57 -10.31
C GLN A 4 -12.36 3.43 -9.73
N MET A 5 -11.57 4.50 -9.67
CA MET A 5 -10.23 4.47 -9.04
C MET A 5 -10.35 4.26 -7.53
N CYS A 6 -11.20 5.02 -6.84
CA CYS A 6 -11.39 4.86 -5.39
C CYS A 6 -11.92 3.46 -5.00
N ILE A 7 -12.85 2.90 -5.76
CA ILE A 7 -13.38 1.55 -5.52
C ILE A 7 -12.27 0.50 -5.69
N ARG A 8 -11.46 0.60 -6.73
CA ARG A 8 -10.36 -0.34 -6.99
C ARG A 8 -9.31 -0.28 -5.89
N ASP A 9 -8.89 0.91 -5.49
CA ASP A 9 -7.86 1.09 -4.48
C ASP A 9 -8.35 0.61 -3.10
N SER A 10 -9.61 0.90 -2.76
CA SER A 10 -10.24 0.38 -1.54
C SER A 10 -10.38 -1.15 -1.59
N ALA A 11 -10.74 -1.73 -2.73
CA ALA A 11 -10.88 -3.17 -2.87
C ALA A 11 -9.56 -3.92 -2.66
N LEU A 12 -8.42 -3.33 -3.06
CA LEU A 12 -7.09 -3.90 -2.82
C LEU A 12 -6.65 -3.74 -1.36
N ALA A 13 -7.02 -2.63 -0.71
CA ALA A 13 -6.60 -2.35 0.65
C ALA A 13 -7.45 -3.04 1.74
N VAL A 14 -8.68 -3.45 1.43
CA VAL A 14 -9.55 -4.17 2.39
C VAL A 14 -9.14 -5.64 2.46
N CYS A 15 -8.04 -5.89 3.17
CA CYS A 15 -7.43 -7.20 3.35
C CYS A 15 -6.89 -7.35 4.77
N ASP A 16 -6.57 -8.59 5.16
CA ASP A 16 -5.98 -8.86 6.47
C ASP A 16 -4.53 -8.37 6.53
N GLU A 17 -3.76 -8.62 5.49
CA GLU A 17 -2.39 -8.11 5.33
C GLU A 17 -2.22 -7.46 3.96
N LEU A 18 -1.61 -6.28 3.93
CA LEU A 18 -1.23 -5.55 2.72
C LEU A 18 0.29 -5.53 2.61
N ALA A 19 0.82 -6.15 1.57
CA ALA A 19 2.24 -6.07 1.24
C ALA A 19 2.47 -5.21 0.01
N MET A 20 3.59 -4.51 -0.02
CA MET A 20 4.03 -3.71 -1.16
C MET A 20 5.45 -4.07 -1.54
N LEU A 21 5.77 -3.99 -2.81
CA LEU A 21 7.15 -4.00 -3.27
C LEU A 21 7.85 -2.71 -2.84
N GLU A 22 9.15 -2.78 -2.61
CA GLU A 22 9.96 -1.67 -2.07
C GLU A 22 9.83 -0.36 -2.87
N HIS A 23 9.76 -0.46 -4.20
CA HIS A 23 9.61 0.71 -5.08
C HIS A 23 8.18 0.93 -5.58
N ALA A 24 7.20 0.22 -5.00
CA ALA A 24 5.80 0.39 -5.38
C ALA A 24 5.22 1.69 -4.80
N LEU A 25 4.26 2.24 -5.53
CA LEU A 25 3.48 3.40 -5.12
C LEU A 25 2.02 3.01 -4.96
N TYR A 26 1.40 3.48 -3.88
CA TYR A 26 -0.02 3.30 -3.65
C TYR A 26 -0.69 4.66 -3.44
N SER A 27 -1.50 5.07 -4.40
CA SER A 27 -2.18 6.36 -4.39
C SER A 27 -3.48 6.32 -5.18
N VAL A 28 -4.47 7.04 -4.70
CA VAL A 28 -5.77 7.24 -5.37
C VAL A 28 -5.68 8.16 -6.57
N ILE A 29 -4.70 9.06 -6.60
CA ILE A 29 -4.51 10.09 -7.63
C ILE A 29 -3.02 10.27 -7.93
N SER A 30 -2.69 10.62 -9.17
CA SER A 30 -1.31 10.97 -9.51
C SER A 30 -0.86 12.27 -8.85
N PRO A 31 0.44 12.46 -8.56
CA PRO A 31 0.97 13.71 -8.02
C PRO A 31 0.58 14.94 -8.86
N ARG A 32 0.61 14.83 -10.18
CA ARG A 32 0.16 15.86 -11.09
C ARG A 32 -1.33 16.19 -10.93
N GLY A 33 -2.17 15.17 -10.75
CA GLY A 33 -3.60 15.33 -10.48
C GLY A 33 -3.84 16.03 -9.14
N PHE A 34 -3.11 15.64 -8.11
CA PHE A 34 -3.15 16.28 -6.80
C PHE A 34 -2.75 17.76 -6.88
N ALA A 35 -1.65 18.09 -7.54
CA ALA A 35 -1.19 19.47 -7.76
C ALA A 35 -2.24 20.30 -8.50
N SER A 36 -2.87 19.73 -9.53
CA SER A 36 -3.92 20.40 -10.30
C SER A 36 -5.15 20.72 -9.46
N ILE A 37 -5.54 19.84 -8.54
CA ILE A 37 -6.73 20.03 -7.69
C ILE A 37 -6.45 21.03 -6.57
N LEU A 38 -5.34 20.88 -5.83
CA LEU A 38 -5.06 21.72 -4.67
C LEU A 38 -4.50 23.09 -5.03
N TRP A 39 -3.58 23.12 -5.98
CA TRP A 39 -2.86 24.37 -6.31
C TRP A 39 -3.27 24.96 -7.65
N LYS A 40 -4.12 24.27 -8.43
CA LYS A 40 -4.49 24.63 -9.80
C LYS A 40 -3.28 24.78 -10.73
N ASP A 41 -2.17 24.13 -10.36
CA ASP A 41 -0.89 24.19 -11.08
C ASP A 41 -0.29 22.76 -11.19
N PRO A 42 -0.42 22.11 -12.36
CA PRO A 42 0.11 20.77 -12.59
C PRO A 42 1.64 20.70 -12.66
N SER A 43 2.34 21.85 -12.77
CA SER A 43 3.80 21.88 -12.84
C SER A 43 4.47 21.56 -11.49
N ARG A 44 3.74 21.68 -10.38
CA ARG A 44 4.20 21.38 -9.02
C ARG A 44 4.09 19.89 -8.65
N GLU A 45 4.16 18.99 -9.62
CA GLU A 45 3.99 17.56 -9.40
C GLU A 45 5.06 16.95 -8.46
N LYS A 46 6.29 17.47 -8.48
CA LYS A 46 7.37 16.99 -7.59
C LYS A 46 7.06 17.29 -6.12
N GLU A 47 6.67 18.52 -5.84
CA GLU A 47 6.27 18.93 -4.49
C GLU A 47 5.02 18.16 -4.02
N ALA A 48 4.08 17.91 -4.94
CA ALA A 48 2.92 17.07 -4.66
C ALA A 48 3.32 15.63 -4.29
N ALA A 49 4.26 15.03 -5.00
CA ALA A 49 4.74 13.67 -4.71
C ALA A 49 5.35 13.57 -3.32
N ASP A 50 6.16 14.55 -2.92
CA ASP A 50 6.80 14.60 -1.59
C ASP A 50 5.76 14.74 -0.45
N LEU A 51 4.72 15.53 -0.68
CA LEU A 51 3.66 15.76 0.31
C LEU A 51 2.68 14.59 0.44
N MET A 52 2.43 13.87 -0.63
CA MET A 52 1.43 12.79 -0.65
C MET A 52 1.83 11.56 0.16
N LYS A 53 3.14 11.36 0.40
CA LYS A 53 3.64 10.21 1.19
C LYS A 53 3.07 8.88 0.71
N ILE A 54 3.33 8.55 -0.56
CA ILE A 54 2.73 7.40 -1.27
C ILE A 54 3.67 6.21 -1.47
N THR A 55 4.89 6.29 -0.93
CA THR A 55 5.88 5.22 -1.04
C THR A 55 5.58 4.07 -0.08
N ALA A 56 6.19 2.91 -0.35
CA ALA A 56 6.03 1.74 0.52
C ALA A 56 6.47 2.03 1.96
N ASP A 57 7.58 2.77 2.15
CA ASP A 57 8.08 3.16 3.47
C ASP A 57 7.12 4.10 4.20
N ASP A 58 6.58 5.10 3.49
CA ASP A 58 5.61 6.02 4.09
C ASP A 58 4.36 5.27 4.57
N LEU A 59 3.83 4.37 3.75
CA LEU A 59 2.63 3.60 4.08
C LEU A 59 2.88 2.56 5.17
N TYR A 60 4.07 2.00 5.24
CA TYR A 60 4.48 1.14 6.35
C TYR A 60 4.52 1.93 7.67
N ASN A 61 5.11 3.12 7.67
CA ASN A 61 5.17 4.00 8.84
C ASN A 61 3.78 4.47 9.30
N PHE A 62 2.82 4.62 8.38
CA PHE A 62 1.43 4.95 8.70
C PHE A 62 0.61 3.74 9.16
N GLY A 63 1.16 2.53 9.12
CA GLY A 63 0.46 1.30 9.46
C GLY A 63 -0.61 0.88 8.44
N VAL A 64 -0.51 1.39 7.22
CA VAL A 64 -1.37 0.99 6.09
C VAL A 64 -0.81 -0.26 5.41
N CYS A 65 0.50 -0.29 5.18
CA CYS A 65 1.24 -1.44 4.66
C CYS A 65 1.80 -2.27 5.82
N ASP A 66 1.60 -3.58 5.79
CA ASP A 66 2.06 -4.49 6.85
C ASP A 66 3.46 -5.04 6.56
N LYS A 67 3.83 -5.13 5.29
CA LYS A 67 5.12 -5.69 4.87
C LYS A 67 5.63 -5.05 3.59
N ILE A 68 6.91 -4.71 3.59
CA ILE A 68 7.64 -4.33 2.39
C ILE A 68 8.39 -5.56 1.89
N ILE A 69 8.20 -5.91 0.62
CA ILE A 69 8.90 -6.99 -0.07
C ILE A 69 10.06 -6.39 -0.85
N SER A 70 11.26 -6.85 -0.55
CA SER A 70 12.48 -6.36 -1.22
C SER A 70 12.50 -6.74 -2.69
N GLU A 71 12.97 -5.82 -3.48
CA GLU A 71 13.20 -6.00 -4.91
C GLU A 71 14.68 -6.30 -5.18
N SER A 72 14.97 -6.82 -6.36
CA SER A 72 16.34 -6.96 -6.84
C SER A 72 16.99 -5.58 -7.04
N VAL A 73 18.31 -5.52 -6.95
CA VAL A 73 19.06 -4.27 -7.17
C VAL A 73 18.76 -3.71 -8.55
N GLY A 74 18.24 -2.49 -8.59
CA GLY A 74 17.79 -1.82 -9.81
C GLY A 74 16.28 -1.96 -10.11
N GLY A 75 15.52 -2.65 -9.23
CA GLY A 75 14.07 -2.81 -9.32
C GLY A 75 13.62 -4.18 -9.82
N ALA A 76 12.34 -4.50 -9.64
CA ALA A 76 11.75 -5.80 -9.95
C ALA A 76 11.95 -6.28 -11.40
N HIS A 77 12.13 -5.36 -12.34
CA HIS A 77 12.31 -5.67 -13.76
C HIS A 77 13.73 -6.16 -14.12
N THR A 78 14.72 -5.93 -13.25
CA THR A 78 16.12 -6.36 -13.48
C THR A 78 16.28 -7.86 -13.21
N ASP A 79 15.60 -8.40 -12.23
CA ASP A 79 15.52 -9.83 -11.94
C ASP A 79 14.09 -10.21 -11.50
N PRO A 80 13.22 -10.47 -12.48
CA PRO A 80 11.83 -10.86 -12.18
C PRO A 80 11.72 -12.19 -11.45
N ALA A 81 12.68 -13.11 -11.64
CA ALA A 81 12.66 -14.42 -10.99
C ALA A 81 12.90 -14.27 -9.48
N GLN A 82 13.95 -13.56 -9.08
CA GLN A 82 14.22 -13.30 -7.67
C GLN A 82 13.07 -12.53 -6.99
N THR A 83 12.51 -11.54 -7.67
CA THR A 83 11.36 -10.79 -7.14
C THR A 83 10.14 -11.69 -6.97
N ALA A 84 9.87 -12.59 -7.92
CA ALA A 84 8.78 -13.56 -7.82
C ALA A 84 8.99 -14.54 -6.66
N ASP A 85 10.23 -15.00 -6.43
CA ASP A 85 10.56 -15.87 -5.31
C ASP A 85 10.31 -15.17 -3.97
N ASN A 86 10.74 -13.92 -3.82
CA ASN A 86 10.48 -13.11 -2.61
C ASN A 86 8.97 -12.92 -2.35
N ILE A 87 8.20 -12.67 -3.40
CA ILE A 87 6.73 -12.56 -3.30
C ILE A 87 6.12 -13.91 -2.90
N SER A 88 6.56 -15.00 -3.52
CA SER A 88 6.06 -16.35 -3.25
C SER A 88 6.32 -16.77 -1.81
N GLU A 89 7.53 -16.56 -1.31
CA GLU A 89 7.90 -16.83 0.08
C GLU A 89 7.00 -16.08 1.07
N TYR A 90 6.81 -14.78 0.82
CA TYR A 90 5.90 -13.98 1.64
C TYR A 90 4.47 -14.49 1.59
N LEU A 91 3.93 -14.78 0.40
CA LEU A 91 2.55 -15.24 0.24
C LEU A 91 2.30 -16.57 0.95
N ILE A 92 3.21 -17.55 0.82
CA ILE A 92 3.12 -18.83 1.49
C ILE A 92 3.08 -18.63 3.01
N SER A 93 4.03 -17.87 3.54
CA SER A 93 4.11 -17.56 4.97
C SER A 93 2.85 -16.83 5.48
N ALA A 94 2.32 -15.86 4.72
CA ALA A 94 1.12 -15.13 5.08
C ALA A 94 -0.12 -16.04 5.10
N VAL A 95 -0.29 -16.89 4.08
CA VAL A 95 -1.40 -17.84 4.01
C VAL A 95 -1.33 -18.85 5.17
N GLU A 96 -0.16 -19.38 5.48
CA GLU A 96 0.01 -20.30 6.62
C GLU A 96 -0.40 -19.64 7.94
N ARG A 97 0.09 -18.43 8.23
CA ARG A 97 -0.26 -17.71 9.46
C ARG A 97 -1.75 -17.38 9.55
N LEU A 98 -2.32 -16.87 8.48
CA LEU A 98 -3.73 -16.46 8.46
C LEU A 98 -4.67 -17.66 8.51
N SER A 99 -4.29 -18.81 7.94
CA SER A 99 -5.08 -20.05 7.97
C SER A 99 -5.19 -20.66 9.37
N MET A 100 -4.26 -20.33 10.28
CA MET A 100 -4.29 -20.80 11.68
C MET A 100 -5.26 -19.99 12.54
N ILE A 101 -5.75 -18.83 12.05
CA ILE A 101 -6.65 -17.95 12.79
C ILE A 101 -8.08 -18.29 12.42
N ASP A 102 -8.95 -18.42 13.42
CA ASP A 102 -10.38 -18.61 13.18
C ASP A 102 -11.02 -17.38 12.53
N ILE A 103 -12.04 -17.59 11.72
CA ILE A 103 -12.68 -16.51 10.92
C ILE A 103 -13.19 -15.36 11.77
N PRO A 104 -13.89 -15.54 12.90
CA PRO A 104 -14.32 -14.44 13.74
C PRO A 104 -13.17 -13.56 14.24
N THR A 105 -12.07 -14.18 14.69
CA THR A 105 -10.88 -13.47 15.16
C THR A 105 -10.19 -12.73 14.00
N LEU A 106 -10.13 -13.33 12.81
CA LEU A 106 -9.55 -12.71 11.63
C LEU A 106 -10.32 -11.44 11.24
N LEU A 107 -11.65 -11.49 11.23
CA LEU A 107 -12.50 -10.34 10.94
C LEU A 107 -12.37 -9.22 11.99
N ASP A 108 -12.30 -9.56 13.27
CA ASP A 108 -12.10 -8.59 14.35
C ASP A 108 -10.73 -7.91 14.26
N ASN A 109 -9.67 -8.68 13.97
CA ASN A 109 -8.34 -8.16 13.77
C ASN A 109 -8.29 -7.18 12.58
N ARG A 110 -8.91 -7.54 11.45
CA ARG A 110 -9.06 -6.66 10.29
C ARG A 110 -9.78 -5.36 10.66
N TYR A 111 -10.90 -5.45 11.35
CA TYR A 111 -11.65 -4.28 11.81
C TYR A 111 -10.79 -3.39 12.71
N LYS A 112 -10.10 -3.96 13.69
CA LYS A 112 -9.22 -3.22 14.60
C LYS A 112 -8.05 -2.56 13.87
N LYS A 113 -7.48 -3.24 12.86
CA LYS A 113 -6.43 -2.68 12.00
C LYS A 113 -6.91 -1.38 11.34
N PHE A 114 -8.04 -1.42 10.66
CA PHE A 114 -8.57 -0.23 9.98
C PHE A 114 -8.95 0.90 10.95
N ARG A 115 -9.42 0.57 12.15
CA ARG A 115 -9.74 1.58 13.17
C ARG A 115 -8.51 2.30 13.74
N LYS A 116 -7.32 1.72 13.59
CA LYS A 116 -6.06 2.33 14.05
C LYS A 116 -5.39 3.20 12.99
N ILE A 117 -5.79 3.10 11.73
CA ILE A 117 -5.21 3.90 10.66
C ILE A 117 -5.67 5.34 10.80
N GLY A 118 -4.68 6.25 10.80
CA GLY A 118 -4.91 7.68 10.95
C GLY A 118 -4.64 8.18 12.37
N MET A 119 -4.12 9.40 12.44
CA MET A 119 -3.93 10.11 13.70
C MET A 119 -4.96 11.24 13.77
N PHE A 120 -5.70 11.30 14.86
CA PHE A 120 -6.57 12.42 15.16
C PHE A 120 -6.23 12.91 16.57
N SER A 121 -6.20 14.21 16.74
CA SER A 121 -6.17 14.86 18.06
C SER A 121 -7.58 15.33 18.39
N GLU A 122 -8.08 14.97 19.56
CA GLU A 122 -9.27 15.59 20.12
C GLU A 122 -8.97 17.03 20.57
#